data_0076d7392a10a2c80a6f67796e73da34
#
_entry.id   0076d7392a10a2c80a6f67796e73da34
#
_cell.length_a   1.000
_cell.length_b   1.000
_cell.length_c   1.000
_cell.angle_alpha   90.00
_cell.angle_beta   90.00
_cell.angle_gamma   90.00
#
_symmetry.space_group_name_H-M   'P 1'
#
loop_
_entity.id
_entity.type
_entity.pdbx_description
1 polymer ?
#
loop_
_entity_poly.entity_id
_entity_poly.type
_entity_poly.pdbx_seq_one_letter_code
_entity_poly.pdbx_strand_id
1 'polypeptide(L)'
;MKEYGSIPRFFDDGTLRGEQVVAFNKLDGQNFRVKYTPKGATKKQFTMFGSRHQYVDENTEGFGDAVKYFKEHYEDVLREIIVNNSGKKGVFNGVEEITLFFEWYGDNSFAGFHQDGDTLRLALIDVFLKKKGYIEPNTFIDLFCKDDRVLTPEVIYIGKLDMDFVNSIVKNDWTKEGCQYPNIKEGVVIKRSTLMKGQRLPMCKVKTIWWLEQLHSRFPKEMWDKLE
;
A
#
# COMPACT_ATOMS: atom_id res chain seq x y z
N MET A 1 14.33 1.63 -9.79
CA MET A 1 13.22 1.23 -8.89
C MET A 1 11.96 2.00 -9.29
N LYS A 2 10.82 1.31 -9.40
CA LYS A 2 9.53 1.93 -9.77
C LYS A 2 9.05 2.90 -8.68
N GLU A 3 8.47 4.03 -9.09
CA GLU A 3 7.76 4.95 -8.18
C GLU A 3 6.30 4.53 -8.00
N TYR A 4 5.77 4.72 -6.79
CA TYR A 4 4.36 4.51 -6.53
C TYR A 4 3.57 5.73 -7.02
N GLY A 5 2.73 5.51 -8.03
CA GLY A 5 1.95 6.59 -8.63
C GLY A 5 0.87 7.14 -7.69
N SER A 6 0.42 8.35 -7.96
CA SER A 6 -0.78 8.88 -7.31
C SER A 6 -1.99 8.02 -7.65
N ILE A 7 -2.81 7.72 -6.64
CA ILE A 7 -4.06 6.97 -6.79
C ILE A 7 -5.19 7.99 -6.98
N PRO A 8 -5.94 7.92 -8.11
CA PRO A 8 -7.05 8.84 -8.35
C PRO A 8 -8.17 8.63 -7.33
N ARG A 9 -8.95 9.66 -7.08
CA ARG A 9 -10.17 9.56 -6.28
C ARG A 9 -11.25 8.83 -7.09
N PHE A 10 -12.03 8.00 -6.44
CA PHE A 10 -13.14 7.27 -7.10
C PHE A 10 -14.12 8.21 -7.83
N PHE A 11 -14.44 9.34 -7.24
CA PHE A 11 -15.39 10.30 -7.79
C PHE A 11 -14.86 11.07 -9.01
N ASP A 12 -13.53 11.11 -9.20
CA ASP A 12 -12.91 11.78 -10.36
C ASP A 12 -12.79 10.85 -11.56
N ASP A 13 -12.56 9.55 -11.33
CA ASP A 13 -12.22 8.58 -12.38
C ASP A 13 -13.40 7.64 -12.73
N GLY A 14 -14.17 7.16 -11.74
CA GLY A 14 -15.34 6.30 -11.94
C GLY A 14 -15.10 4.96 -12.66
N THR A 15 -13.87 4.67 -13.08
CA THR A 15 -13.51 3.54 -13.97
C THR A 15 -13.74 2.16 -13.35
N LEU A 16 -13.83 2.05 -12.02
CA LEU A 16 -14.03 0.76 -11.34
C LEU A 16 -15.50 0.47 -11.01
N ARG A 17 -16.43 1.37 -11.33
CA ARG A 17 -17.84 1.17 -11.02
C ARG A 17 -18.39 -0.07 -11.73
N GLY A 18 -18.96 -0.99 -10.96
CA GLY A 18 -19.52 -2.24 -11.48
C GLY A 18 -18.50 -3.34 -11.75
N GLU A 19 -17.20 -3.07 -11.55
CA GLU A 19 -16.12 -4.06 -11.72
C GLU A 19 -15.97 -4.95 -10.48
N GLN A 20 -15.39 -6.12 -10.67
CA GLN A 20 -14.95 -6.97 -9.55
C GLN A 20 -13.68 -6.39 -8.94
N VAL A 21 -13.70 -6.10 -7.66
CA VAL A 21 -12.63 -5.37 -6.96
C VAL A 21 -12.27 -6.02 -5.63
N VAL A 22 -11.09 -5.63 -5.15
CA VAL A 22 -10.67 -5.80 -3.76
C VAL A 22 -10.41 -4.42 -3.18
N ALA A 23 -10.98 -4.11 -2.03
CA ALA A 23 -10.71 -2.89 -1.28
C ALA A 23 -9.88 -3.21 -0.04
N PHE A 24 -8.81 -2.44 0.14
CA PHE A 24 -7.90 -2.53 1.29
C PHE A 24 -8.03 -1.27 2.15
N ASN A 25 -7.86 -1.42 3.46
CA ASN A 25 -7.76 -0.27 4.36
C ASN A 25 -6.65 0.66 3.89
N LYS A 26 -6.93 1.95 3.77
CA LYS A 26 -5.93 2.95 3.43
C LYS A 26 -5.23 3.41 4.69
N LEU A 27 -3.98 2.97 4.85
CA LEU A 27 -3.12 3.40 5.94
C LEU A 27 -2.62 4.84 5.70
N ASP A 28 -2.58 5.62 6.76
CA ASP A 28 -2.16 7.02 6.71
C ASP A 28 -0.70 7.13 7.17
N GLY A 29 0.21 7.23 6.22
CA GLY A 29 1.64 7.27 6.47
C GLY A 29 2.43 7.79 5.28
N GLN A 30 3.67 7.34 5.17
CA GLN A 30 4.60 7.72 4.11
C GLN A 30 4.97 6.52 3.26
N ASN A 31 4.94 6.70 1.93
CA ASN A 31 5.34 5.66 1.02
C ASN A 31 6.83 5.34 1.15
N PHE A 32 7.13 4.08 1.41
CA PHE A 32 8.47 3.51 1.43
C PHE A 32 8.55 2.38 0.41
N ARG A 33 9.65 2.28 -0.33
CA ARG A 33 9.81 1.27 -1.37
C ARG A 33 11.17 0.60 -1.30
N VAL A 34 11.16 -0.69 -1.65
CA VAL A 34 12.36 -1.53 -1.60
C VAL A 34 12.52 -2.26 -2.93
N LYS A 35 13.75 -2.24 -3.47
CA LYS A 35 14.08 -3.00 -4.66
C LYS A 35 14.71 -4.34 -4.31
N TYR A 36 14.14 -5.40 -4.90
CA TYR A 36 14.71 -6.75 -4.90
C TYR A 36 15.16 -7.15 -6.30
N THR A 37 16.35 -7.75 -6.39
CA THR A 37 16.91 -8.26 -7.64
C THR A 37 17.17 -9.76 -7.51
N PRO A 38 16.35 -10.63 -8.17
CA PRO A 38 16.44 -12.08 -8.04
C PRO A 38 17.74 -12.69 -8.56
N LYS A 39 18.38 -12.02 -9.54
CA LYS A 39 19.63 -12.49 -10.17
C LYS A 39 20.84 -11.71 -9.65
N GLY A 40 21.64 -12.36 -8.84
CA GLY A 40 22.95 -11.84 -8.38
C GLY A 40 23.62 -12.82 -7.44
N ALA A 41 24.89 -13.10 -7.69
CA ALA A 41 25.71 -14.02 -6.89
C ALA A 41 25.99 -13.52 -5.46
N THR A 42 25.44 -12.40 -5.05
CA THR A 42 25.64 -11.79 -3.73
C THR A 42 24.42 -11.98 -2.85
N LYS A 43 24.67 -12.28 -1.57
CA LYS A 43 23.62 -12.46 -0.54
C LYS A 43 22.71 -11.25 -0.31
N LYS A 44 23.04 -10.08 -0.87
CA LYS A 44 22.29 -8.84 -0.70
C LYS A 44 21.38 -8.61 -1.92
N GLN A 45 20.18 -9.14 -1.88
CA GLN A 45 19.19 -8.97 -2.95
C GLN A 45 18.33 -7.70 -2.76
N PHE A 46 18.19 -7.21 -1.53
CA PHE A 46 17.53 -5.93 -1.20
C PHE A 46 18.62 -4.86 -1.08
N THR A 47 18.83 -4.09 -2.14
CA THR A 47 19.97 -3.17 -2.23
C THR A 47 19.62 -1.70 -2.34
N MET A 48 18.35 -1.38 -2.57
CA MET A 48 17.91 0.01 -2.75
C MET A 48 16.60 0.24 -2.01
N PHE A 49 16.59 1.33 -1.26
CA PHE A 49 15.43 1.82 -0.54
C PHE A 49 15.05 3.21 -1.05
N GLY A 50 13.81 3.61 -0.91
CA GLY A 50 13.36 4.94 -1.31
C GLY A 50 12.06 5.35 -0.66
N SER A 51 11.85 6.63 -0.52
CA SER A 51 10.56 7.27 -0.32
C SER A 51 9.80 7.35 -1.65
N ARG A 52 8.72 8.11 -1.74
CA ARG A 52 7.97 8.28 -3.00
C ARG A 52 8.86 8.78 -4.15
N HIS A 53 9.80 9.71 -3.90
CA HIS A 53 10.52 10.42 -4.95
C HIS A 53 12.04 10.32 -4.87
N GLN A 54 12.61 9.93 -3.75
CA GLN A 54 14.06 9.90 -3.54
C GLN A 54 14.55 8.56 -3.00
N TYR A 55 15.82 8.27 -3.19
CA TYR A 55 16.48 7.17 -2.52
C TYR A 55 16.77 7.53 -1.07
N VAL A 56 16.69 6.54 -0.19
CA VAL A 56 16.93 6.68 1.24
C VAL A 56 17.85 5.56 1.74
N ASP A 57 18.50 5.80 2.87
CA ASP A 57 19.33 4.84 3.59
C ASP A 57 19.08 4.94 5.10
N GLU A 58 19.86 4.21 5.91
CA GLU A 58 19.72 4.17 7.37
C GLU A 58 20.00 5.51 8.07
N ASN A 59 20.65 6.46 7.36
CA ASN A 59 20.99 7.78 7.89
C ASN A 59 20.03 8.88 7.39
N THR A 60 19.08 8.52 6.54
CA THR A 60 18.14 9.48 5.97
C THR A 60 17.09 9.86 7.01
N GLU A 61 17.02 11.15 7.36
CA GLU A 61 16.04 11.69 8.30
C GLU A 61 14.61 11.30 7.90
N GLY A 62 13.80 10.84 8.85
CA GLY A 62 12.42 10.40 8.67
C GLY A 62 12.27 8.99 8.05
N PHE A 63 13.32 8.43 7.41
CA PHE A 63 13.25 7.10 6.78
C PHE A 63 14.32 6.12 7.23
N GLY A 64 15.34 6.55 7.96
CA GLY A 64 16.41 5.66 8.44
C GLY A 64 15.88 4.50 9.27
N ASP A 65 14.89 4.76 10.11
CA ASP A 65 14.28 3.74 10.95
C ASP A 65 13.38 2.79 10.13
N ALA A 66 12.76 3.24 9.05
CA ALA A 66 12.04 2.37 8.11
C ALA A 66 13.00 1.37 7.41
N VAL A 67 14.22 1.83 7.06
CA VAL A 67 15.25 0.94 6.48
C VAL A 67 15.72 -0.10 7.49
N LYS A 68 15.97 0.29 8.73
CA LYS A 68 16.36 -0.62 9.82
C LYS A 68 15.26 -1.63 10.08
N TYR A 69 14.01 -1.14 10.24
CA TYR A 69 12.83 -1.98 10.47
C TYR A 69 12.65 -3.03 9.36
N PHE A 70 12.80 -2.63 8.09
CA PHE A 70 12.74 -3.54 6.96
C PHE A 70 13.78 -4.65 7.07
N LYS A 71 15.03 -4.30 7.35
CA LYS A 71 16.14 -5.27 7.44
C LYS A 71 15.97 -6.24 8.60
N GLU A 72 15.44 -5.77 9.71
CA GLU A 72 15.24 -6.56 10.92
C GLU A 72 14.04 -7.51 10.79
N HIS A 73 12.93 -7.03 10.22
CA HIS A 73 11.66 -7.77 10.29
C HIS A 73 11.25 -8.41 8.96
N TYR A 74 11.68 -7.88 7.80
CA TYR A 74 11.12 -8.28 6.50
C TYR A 74 12.12 -8.88 5.52
N GLU A 75 13.40 -8.60 5.65
CA GLU A 75 14.37 -9.01 4.63
C GLU A 75 14.36 -10.51 4.37
N ASP A 76 14.36 -11.33 5.41
CA ASP A 76 14.43 -12.79 5.28
C ASP A 76 13.08 -13.40 4.85
N VAL A 77 11.98 -12.98 5.47
CA VAL A 77 10.64 -13.51 5.15
C VAL A 77 10.24 -13.18 3.71
N LEU A 78 10.48 -11.97 3.25
CA LEU A 78 10.15 -11.59 1.87
C LEU A 78 11.06 -12.27 0.85
N ARG A 79 12.34 -12.49 1.19
CA ARG A 79 13.24 -13.30 0.35
C ARG A 79 12.71 -14.72 0.23
N GLU A 80 12.30 -15.35 1.34
CA GLU A 80 11.71 -16.69 1.34
C GLU A 80 10.47 -16.76 0.45
N ILE A 81 9.50 -15.86 0.63
CA ILE A 81 8.27 -15.83 -0.16
C ILE A 81 8.59 -15.68 -1.66
N ILE A 82 9.48 -14.75 -2.02
CA ILE A 82 9.84 -14.50 -3.41
C ILE A 82 10.53 -15.73 -4.02
N VAL A 83 11.49 -16.34 -3.33
CA VAL A 83 12.22 -17.52 -3.82
C VAL A 83 11.29 -18.70 -4.01
N ASN A 84 10.42 -18.99 -3.03
CA ASN A 84 9.45 -20.09 -3.09
C ASN A 84 8.45 -19.95 -4.26
N ASN A 85 8.18 -18.71 -4.68
CA ASN A 85 7.27 -18.38 -5.78
C ASN A 85 7.98 -17.97 -7.08
N SER A 86 9.26 -18.29 -7.25
CA SER A 86 10.06 -18.02 -8.47
C SER A 86 10.19 -19.23 -9.40
N GLY A 87 9.62 -20.40 -9.09
CA GLY A 87 9.59 -21.58 -9.94
C GLY A 87 8.80 -21.38 -11.23
N LYS A 88 8.80 -22.39 -12.14
CA LYS A 88 8.18 -22.30 -13.50
C LYS A 88 6.76 -21.73 -13.54
N LYS A 89 5.95 -22.03 -12.53
CA LYS A 89 4.56 -21.52 -12.42
C LYS A 89 4.40 -20.37 -11.42
N GLY A 90 5.49 -19.94 -10.78
CA GLY A 90 5.45 -18.91 -9.77
C GLY A 90 5.30 -17.50 -10.38
N VAL A 91 4.68 -16.61 -9.63
CA VAL A 91 4.42 -15.21 -10.04
C VAL A 91 5.72 -14.45 -10.31
N PHE A 92 6.80 -14.78 -9.58
CA PHE A 92 8.12 -14.14 -9.73
C PHE A 92 9.02 -14.81 -10.76
N ASN A 93 8.55 -15.84 -11.48
CA ASN A 93 9.33 -16.52 -12.48
C ASN A 93 9.85 -15.58 -13.59
N GLY A 94 11.14 -15.58 -13.83
CA GLY A 94 11.79 -14.78 -14.89
C GLY A 94 11.76 -13.27 -14.66
N VAL A 95 11.40 -12.79 -13.47
CA VAL A 95 11.38 -11.36 -13.13
C VAL A 95 12.81 -10.89 -12.88
N GLU A 96 13.21 -9.77 -13.48
CA GLU A 96 14.54 -9.18 -13.35
C GLU A 96 14.67 -8.28 -12.12
N GLU A 97 13.58 -7.60 -11.77
CA GLU A 97 13.52 -6.64 -10.66
C GLU A 97 12.10 -6.63 -10.09
N ILE A 98 12.01 -6.62 -8.77
CA ILE A 98 10.76 -6.48 -8.02
C ILE A 98 10.87 -5.19 -7.21
N THR A 99 9.83 -4.36 -7.22
CA THR A 99 9.68 -3.25 -6.28
C THR A 99 8.55 -3.57 -5.32
N LEU A 100 8.88 -3.62 -4.05
CA LEU A 100 7.95 -3.77 -2.94
C LEU A 100 7.60 -2.38 -2.43
N PHE A 101 6.31 -2.09 -2.28
CA PHE A 101 5.81 -0.81 -1.78
C PHE A 101 5.22 -1.00 -0.40
N PHE A 102 5.61 -0.14 0.51
CA PHE A 102 5.16 -0.14 1.90
C PHE A 102 4.57 1.22 2.25
N GLU A 103 3.74 1.21 3.28
CA GLU A 103 3.37 2.40 4.03
C GLU A 103 4.12 2.37 5.37
N TRP A 104 4.91 3.43 5.63
CA TRP A 104 5.58 3.68 6.90
C TRP A 104 4.65 4.54 7.74
N TYR A 105 4.05 3.97 8.80
CA TYR A 105 2.96 4.61 9.54
C TYR A 105 2.96 4.22 11.01
N GLY A 106 2.31 5.04 11.82
CA GLY A 106 1.99 4.77 13.23
C GLY A 106 0.49 4.93 13.49
N ASP A 107 0.07 4.58 14.70
CA ASP A 107 -1.34 4.59 15.06
C ASP A 107 -1.94 6.01 15.09
N ASN A 108 -1.11 7.03 15.32
CA ASN A 108 -1.48 8.44 15.36
C ASN A 108 -0.96 9.24 14.16
N SER A 109 -0.39 8.57 13.16
CA SER A 109 -0.01 9.24 11.91
C SER A 109 -1.21 9.89 11.25
N PHE A 110 -1.02 11.09 10.69
CA PHE A 110 -2.09 11.83 10.03
C PHE A 110 -1.56 12.63 8.84
N ALA A 111 -2.20 12.46 7.67
CA ALA A 111 -1.82 13.09 6.40
C ALA A 111 -0.32 12.88 6.06
N GLY A 112 0.21 11.70 6.38
CA GLY A 112 1.61 11.34 6.17
C GLY A 112 2.58 11.90 7.23
N PHE A 113 2.10 12.62 8.23
CA PHE A 113 2.93 13.09 9.35
C PHE A 113 2.84 12.13 10.52
N HIS A 114 4.00 11.74 11.06
CA HIS A 114 4.09 10.94 12.28
C HIS A 114 4.00 11.83 13.52
N GLN A 115 3.52 11.26 14.61
CA GLN A 115 3.45 11.96 15.90
C GLN A 115 4.61 11.49 16.79
N ASP A 116 5.09 12.38 17.64
CA ASP A 116 6.12 12.04 18.63
C ASP A 116 5.63 10.92 19.55
N GLY A 117 6.48 9.90 19.73
CA GLY A 117 6.15 8.73 20.55
C GLY A 117 5.29 7.68 19.84
N ASP A 118 4.97 7.83 18.56
CA ASP A 118 4.25 6.82 17.78
C ASP A 118 5.12 5.57 17.55
N THR A 119 4.53 4.40 17.73
CA THR A 119 5.17 3.15 17.32
C THR A 119 5.01 2.97 15.82
N LEU A 120 6.06 3.28 15.08
CA LEU A 120 6.06 3.19 13.63
C LEU A 120 6.30 1.75 13.15
N ARG A 121 5.64 1.38 12.04
CA ARG A 121 5.74 0.06 11.40
C ARG A 121 5.56 0.16 9.89
N LEU A 122 6.05 -0.85 9.18
CA LEU A 122 5.88 -0.97 7.73
C LEU A 122 4.76 -1.95 7.41
N ALA A 123 3.80 -1.54 6.57
CA ALA A 123 2.84 -2.46 5.95
C ALA A 123 3.11 -2.58 4.46
N LEU A 124 3.25 -3.79 3.94
CA LEU A 124 3.38 -4.05 2.51
C LEU A 124 2.03 -3.77 1.82
N ILE A 125 1.99 -2.82 0.90
CA ILE A 125 0.75 -2.38 0.23
C ILE A 125 0.64 -2.82 -1.22
N ASP A 126 1.77 -3.05 -1.91
CA ASP A 126 1.81 -3.47 -3.31
C ASP A 126 3.14 -4.09 -3.70
N VAL A 127 3.12 -4.87 -4.80
CA VAL A 127 4.32 -5.44 -5.41
C VAL A 127 4.28 -5.21 -6.92
N PHE A 128 5.34 -4.61 -7.47
CA PHE A 128 5.50 -4.36 -8.88
C PHE A 128 6.63 -5.20 -9.46
N LEU A 129 6.34 -5.89 -10.56
CA LEU A 129 7.27 -6.74 -11.30
C LEU A 129 7.69 -5.99 -12.56
N LYS A 130 9.00 -5.75 -12.72
CA LYS A 130 9.53 -5.09 -13.91
C LYS A 130 9.11 -5.84 -15.17
N LYS A 131 8.58 -5.12 -16.15
CA LYS A 131 8.01 -5.60 -17.41
C LYS A 131 6.67 -6.37 -17.30
N LYS A 132 6.22 -6.75 -16.09
CA LYS A 132 4.93 -7.46 -15.92
C LYS A 132 3.85 -6.58 -15.30
N GLY A 133 4.22 -5.55 -14.52
CA GLY A 133 3.26 -4.68 -13.81
C GLY A 133 3.07 -5.05 -12.34
N TYR A 134 2.04 -4.52 -11.74
CA TYR A 134 1.63 -4.89 -10.38
C TYR A 134 1.11 -6.33 -10.35
N ILE A 135 1.30 -7.04 -9.24
CA ILE A 135 0.62 -8.32 -9.03
C ILE A 135 -0.88 -8.08 -8.81
N GLU A 136 -1.68 -9.07 -9.16
CA GLU A 136 -3.13 -8.99 -8.94
C GLU A 136 -3.47 -9.01 -7.45
N PRO A 137 -4.53 -8.30 -7.01
CA PRO A 137 -4.91 -8.25 -5.60
C PRO A 137 -5.15 -9.62 -4.97
N ASN A 138 -5.76 -10.56 -5.70
CA ASN A 138 -5.96 -11.92 -5.19
C ASN A 138 -4.62 -12.64 -4.97
N THR A 139 -3.67 -12.48 -5.89
CA THR A 139 -2.31 -13.03 -5.73
C THR A 139 -1.59 -12.36 -4.54
N PHE A 140 -1.78 -11.05 -4.35
CA PHE A 140 -1.23 -10.34 -3.20
C PHE A 140 -1.79 -10.89 -1.88
N ILE A 141 -3.10 -11.10 -1.81
CA ILE A 141 -3.74 -11.71 -0.63
C ILE A 141 -3.17 -13.10 -0.35
N ASP A 142 -3.08 -13.94 -1.38
CA ASP A 142 -2.62 -15.31 -1.22
C ASP A 142 -1.16 -15.42 -0.76
N LEU A 143 -0.30 -14.51 -1.22
CA LEU A 143 1.13 -14.54 -0.92
C LEU A 143 1.51 -13.80 0.37
N PHE A 144 0.81 -12.73 0.72
CA PHE A 144 1.25 -11.81 1.77
C PHE A 144 0.22 -11.59 2.88
N CYS A 145 -1.08 -11.46 2.56
CA CYS A 145 -2.07 -11.20 3.61
C CYS A 145 -2.37 -12.43 4.48
N LYS A 146 -2.04 -13.63 4.00
CA LYS A 146 -2.20 -14.89 4.74
C LYS A 146 -0.96 -15.28 5.54
N ASP A 147 0.15 -14.57 5.36
CA ASP A 147 1.39 -14.79 6.12
C ASP A 147 1.46 -13.77 7.26
N ASP A 148 1.30 -14.22 8.49
CA ASP A 148 1.27 -13.39 9.69
C ASP A 148 2.60 -12.69 10.02
N ARG A 149 3.68 -13.10 9.34
CA ARG A 149 5.00 -12.46 9.45
C ARG A 149 5.10 -11.17 8.63
N VAL A 150 4.14 -10.91 7.71
CA VAL A 150 4.14 -9.70 6.85
C VAL A 150 2.90 -8.87 7.15
N LEU A 151 3.10 -7.70 7.74
CA LEU A 151 1.99 -6.77 7.95
C LEU A 151 1.52 -6.23 6.60
N THR A 152 0.22 -6.34 6.34
CA THR A 152 -0.47 -5.80 5.16
C THR A 152 -1.70 -5.03 5.57
N PRO A 153 -2.23 -4.11 4.75
CA PRO A 153 -3.53 -3.51 5.00
C PRO A 153 -4.63 -4.56 5.06
N GLU A 154 -5.58 -4.35 5.97
CA GLU A 154 -6.78 -5.20 6.09
C GLU A 154 -7.58 -5.20 4.78
N VAL A 155 -8.05 -6.38 4.36
CA VAL A 155 -8.99 -6.53 3.25
C VAL A 155 -10.39 -6.21 3.75
N ILE A 156 -10.98 -5.13 3.24
CA ILE A 156 -12.28 -4.60 3.70
C ILE A 156 -13.44 -5.14 2.87
N TYR A 157 -13.22 -5.33 1.55
CA TYR A 157 -14.28 -5.75 0.65
C TYR A 157 -13.73 -6.53 -0.53
N ILE A 158 -14.43 -7.58 -0.92
CA ILE A 158 -14.20 -8.33 -2.16
C ILE A 158 -15.55 -8.52 -2.84
N GLY A 159 -15.73 -7.98 -4.04
CA GLY A 159 -16.99 -8.10 -4.75
C GLY A 159 -17.13 -7.12 -5.91
N LYS A 160 -18.36 -7.02 -6.43
CA LYS A 160 -18.71 -6.05 -7.46
C LYS A 160 -18.88 -4.67 -6.84
N LEU A 161 -18.06 -3.70 -7.29
CA LEU A 161 -18.09 -2.35 -6.71
C LEU A 161 -19.42 -1.64 -6.99
N ASP A 162 -20.14 -1.31 -5.95
CA ASP A 162 -21.39 -0.54 -5.99
C ASP A 162 -21.28 0.76 -5.17
N MET A 163 -22.32 1.58 -5.30
CA MET A 163 -22.37 2.86 -4.59
C MET A 163 -22.70 2.71 -3.12
N ASP A 164 -23.33 1.61 -2.72
CA ASP A 164 -23.68 1.38 -1.31
C ASP A 164 -22.41 1.16 -0.49
N PHE A 165 -21.48 0.32 -1.02
CA PHE A 165 -20.16 0.15 -0.42
C PHE A 165 -19.37 1.48 -0.39
N VAL A 166 -19.30 2.20 -1.52
CA VAL A 166 -18.59 3.50 -1.57
C VAL A 166 -19.15 4.47 -0.54
N ASN A 167 -20.48 4.61 -0.48
CA ASN A 167 -21.16 5.50 0.47
C ASN A 167 -20.95 5.07 1.93
N SER A 168 -20.88 3.76 2.21
CA SER A 168 -20.60 3.26 3.56
C SER A 168 -19.20 3.67 4.03
N ILE A 169 -18.20 3.64 3.13
CA ILE A 169 -16.85 4.13 3.45
C ILE A 169 -16.81 5.64 3.62
N VAL A 170 -17.42 6.40 2.69
CA VAL A 170 -17.47 7.88 2.77
C VAL A 170 -18.06 8.36 4.10
N LYS A 171 -19.14 7.73 4.56
CA LYS A 171 -19.86 8.08 5.79
C LYS A 171 -19.26 7.45 7.05
N ASN A 172 -18.24 6.59 6.92
CA ASN A 172 -17.64 5.92 8.07
C ASN A 172 -16.98 6.94 9.01
N ASP A 173 -17.34 6.87 10.27
CA ASP A 173 -16.75 7.65 11.35
C ASP A 173 -16.30 6.67 12.45
N TRP A 174 -15.01 6.32 12.41
CA TRP A 174 -14.41 5.32 13.28
C TRP A 174 -14.45 5.72 14.77
N THR A 175 -14.72 7.00 15.08
CA THR A 175 -14.81 7.51 16.45
C THR A 175 -16.15 7.21 17.10
N LYS A 176 -17.17 6.84 16.29
CA LYS A 176 -18.50 6.53 16.77
C LYS A 176 -18.64 5.08 17.21
N GLU A 177 -19.27 4.88 18.35
CA GLU A 177 -19.63 3.55 18.81
C GLU A 177 -20.55 2.84 17.81
N GLY A 178 -20.22 1.56 17.53
CA GLY A 178 -20.98 0.75 16.56
C GLY A 178 -20.78 1.13 15.10
N CYS A 179 -19.74 1.91 14.74
CA CYS A 179 -19.42 2.16 13.34
C CYS A 179 -19.11 0.86 12.61
N GLN A 180 -19.44 0.80 11.32
CA GLN A 180 -19.30 -0.42 10.52
C GLN A 180 -17.83 -0.85 10.32
N TYR A 181 -16.93 0.12 10.23
CA TYR A 181 -15.50 -0.12 9.96
C TYR A 181 -14.62 0.62 10.99
N PRO A 182 -14.45 0.06 12.20
CA PRO A 182 -13.73 0.76 13.30
C PRO A 182 -12.23 0.97 13.01
N ASN A 183 -11.66 0.20 12.11
CA ASN A 183 -10.24 0.30 11.75
C ASN A 183 -9.98 1.24 10.56
N ILE A 184 -11.02 1.74 9.89
CA ILE A 184 -10.87 2.65 8.75
C ILE A 184 -10.89 4.09 9.23
N LYS A 185 -9.72 4.70 9.29
CA LYS A 185 -9.55 6.13 9.62
C LYS A 185 -9.57 7.00 8.36
N GLU A 186 -8.61 6.79 7.44
CA GLU A 186 -8.48 7.60 6.23
C GLU A 186 -9.48 7.20 5.14
N GLY A 187 -9.65 5.91 4.90
CA GLY A 187 -10.49 5.41 3.83
C GLY A 187 -10.04 4.05 3.31
N VAL A 188 -10.27 3.80 2.02
CA VAL A 188 -9.86 2.56 1.34
C VAL A 188 -9.17 2.82 0.02
N VAL A 189 -8.29 1.88 -0.39
CA VAL A 189 -7.76 1.75 -1.76
C VAL A 189 -8.47 0.59 -2.42
N ILE A 190 -9.16 0.86 -3.51
CA ILE A 190 -9.91 -0.10 -4.29
C ILE A 190 -9.10 -0.46 -5.53
N LYS A 191 -8.88 -1.74 -5.77
CA LYS A 191 -8.12 -2.27 -6.90
C LYS A 191 -8.99 -3.26 -7.68
N ARG A 192 -8.92 -3.24 -9.02
CA ARG A 192 -9.58 -4.29 -9.83
C ARG A 192 -8.99 -5.65 -9.45
N SER A 193 -9.84 -6.65 -9.24
CA SER A 193 -9.41 -7.97 -8.74
C SER A 193 -8.57 -8.76 -9.76
N THR A 194 -8.74 -8.50 -11.06
CA THR A 194 -7.99 -9.15 -12.14
C THR A 194 -7.41 -8.16 -13.11
N LEU A 195 -6.26 -8.47 -13.70
CA LEU A 195 -5.61 -7.69 -14.74
C LEU A 195 -5.92 -8.25 -16.13
N MET A 196 -6.28 -7.37 -17.06
CA MET A 196 -6.20 -7.72 -18.48
C MET A 196 -4.75 -7.56 -18.94
N LYS A 197 -4.27 -8.51 -19.76
CA LYS A 197 -2.91 -8.52 -20.29
C LYS A 197 -2.51 -7.18 -20.89
N GLY A 198 -1.42 -6.59 -20.40
CA GLY A 198 -0.89 -5.31 -20.88
C GLY A 198 -1.54 -4.07 -20.26
N GLN A 199 -2.50 -4.22 -19.36
CA GLN A 199 -3.11 -3.09 -18.68
C GLN A 199 -2.38 -2.72 -17.37
N ARG A 200 -2.44 -1.43 -17.04
CA ARG A 200 -2.11 -0.92 -15.70
C ARG A 200 -3.13 -1.49 -14.72
N LEU A 201 -2.74 -1.83 -13.50
CA LEU A 201 -3.72 -2.16 -12.45
C LEU A 201 -4.58 -0.94 -12.17
N PRO A 202 -5.87 -0.94 -12.55
CA PRO A 202 -6.75 0.16 -12.22
C PRO A 202 -6.99 0.15 -10.71
N MET A 203 -6.78 1.32 -10.10
CA MET A 203 -7.05 1.53 -8.68
C MET A 203 -7.57 2.93 -8.45
N CYS A 204 -8.39 3.08 -7.43
CA CYS A 204 -8.86 4.38 -6.95
C CYS A 204 -8.88 4.39 -5.41
N LYS A 205 -9.02 5.58 -4.83
CA LYS A 205 -9.17 5.75 -3.39
C LYS A 205 -10.53 6.37 -3.05
N VAL A 206 -11.08 5.95 -1.93
CA VAL A 206 -12.25 6.57 -1.29
C VAL A 206 -11.83 6.99 0.11
N LYS A 207 -11.99 8.26 0.45
CA LYS A 207 -11.68 8.80 1.77
C LYS A 207 -12.96 9.01 2.59
N THR A 208 -12.84 8.87 3.90
CA THR A 208 -13.94 9.17 4.83
C THR A 208 -14.15 10.68 4.94
N ILE A 209 -15.40 11.11 5.16
CA ILE A 209 -15.71 12.53 5.45
C ILE A 209 -14.97 12.95 6.73
N TRP A 210 -14.96 12.08 7.75
CA TRP A 210 -14.25 12.36 9.00
C TRP A 210 -12.78 12.74 8.74
N TRP A 211 -12.04 11.97 7.93
CA TRP A 211 -10.64 12.28 7.66
C TRP A 211 -10.47 13.59 6.89
N LEU A 212 -11.34 13.86 5.91
CA LEU A 212 -11.31 15.11 5.14
C LEU A 212 -11.60 16.33 6.04
N GLU A 213 -12.56 16.24 6.94
CA GLU A 213 -12.87 17.29 7.91
C GLU A 213 -11.69 17.55 8.85
N GLN A 214 -11.02 16.47 9.33
CA GLN A 214 -9.80 16.61 10.13
C GLN A 214 -8.67 17.27 9.33
N LEU A 215 -8.49 16.89 8.04
CA LEU A 215 -7.50 17.51 7.17
C LEU A 215 -7.75 19.01 7.01
N HIS A 216 -8.99 19.37 6.70
CA HIS A 216 -9.40 20.77 6.48
C HIS A 216 -9.31 21.62 7.75
N SER A 217 -9.45 21.02 8.92
CA SER A 217 -9.32 21.72 10.20
C SER A 217 -7.86 21.94 10.63
N ARG A 218 -6.94 21.04 10.22
CA ARG A 218 -5.53 21.05 10.69
C ARG A 218 -4.58 21.73 9.72
N PHE A 219 -4.92 21.77 8.43
CA PHE A 219 -4.02 22.26 7.38
C PHE A 219 -4.65 23.41 6.57
N PRO A 220 -3.85 24.38 6.13
CA PRO A 220 -4.33 25.46 5.28
C PRO A 220 -4.75 24.92 3.89
N LYS A 221 -5.68 25.61 3.24
CA LYS A 221 -6.31 25.18 1.98
C LYS A 221 -5.33 24.86 0.86
N GLU A 222 -4.22 25.55 0.81
CA GLU A 222 -3.15 25.38 -0.19
C GLU A 222 -2.47 24.01 -0.12
N MET A 223 -2.62 23.29 1.01
CA MET A 223 -2.07 21.96 1.22
C MET A 223 -3.05 20.83 0.91
N TRP A 224 -4.35 21.10 0.84
CA TRP A 224 -5.37 20.05 0.75
C TRP A 224 -5.16 19.13 -0.45
N ASP A 225 -5.05 19.70 -1.67
CA ASP A 225 -4.87 18.91 -2.90
C ASP A 225 -3.60 18.06 -2.89
N LYS A 226 -2.58 18.49 -2.15
CA LYS A 226 -1.32 17.76 -2.03
C LYS A 226 -1.41 16.62 -1.01
N LEU A 227 -2.19 16.79 0.05
CA LEU A 227 -2.34 15.83 1.13
C LEU A 227 -3.50 14.85 0.90
N GLU A 228 -4.52 15.25 0.16
CA GLU A 228 -5.60 14.37 -0.30
C GLU A 228 -5.15 13.42 -1.41
#